data_34e089390a177a0ca3937dbf631dc2a9
#
_entry.id   34e089390a177a0ca3937dbf631dc2a9
#
_cell.length_a   1.000
_cell.length_b   1.000
_cell.length_c   1.000
_cell.angle_alpha   90.00
_cell.angle_beta   90.00
_cell.angle_gamma   90.00
#
_symmetry.space_group_name_H-M   'P 1'
#
loop_
_entity.id
_entity.type
_entity.pdbx_description
1 polymer ?
#
loop_
_entity_poly.entity_id
_entity_poly.type
_entity_poly.pdbx_seq_one_letter_code
_entity_poly.pdbx_strand_id
1 'polypeptide(L)'
;DLRTYRKHLAVVPQTSILFSGTIRDNITYGCENVSEEELQKVIKAANLSDLIASLPKGLDTMVGEHGGKLSGGQRQRISIARALIRDPKVIVLDEATSALDSISEKLIQQALNNLTEGRTTFIVAHRLSTIRDADRIAVIADGHCSEYGTYDELMALKGEFYQLSLIHISE
;
A
#
# COMPACT_ATOMS: atom_id res chain seq x y z
N ASP A 1 -6.09 -23.02 -9.36
CA ASP A 1 -6.87 -22.13 -10.22
C ASP A 1 -6.43 -20.68 -9.98
N LEU A 2 -6.11 -19.96 -11.06
CA LEU A 2 -5.68 -18.55 -11.01
C LEU A 2 -6.71 -17.63 -10.33
N ARG A 3 -8.00 -17.93 -10.44
CA ARG A 3 -9.07 -17.14 -9.80
C ARG A 3 -9.01 -17.29 -8.28
N THR A 4 -8.78 -18.49 -7.79
CA THR A 4 -8.63 -18.77 -6.35
C THR A 4 -7.40 -18.07 -5.79
N TYR A 5 -6.29 -18.10 -6.53
CA TYR A 5 -5.05 -17.41 -6.13
C TYR A 5 -5.24 -15.89 -6.04
N ARG A 6 -5.87 -15.29 -7.05
CA ARG A 6 -6.14 -13.84 -7.10
C ARG A 6 -7.04 -13.32 -5.97
N LYS A 7 -7.90 -14.17 -5.40
CA LYS A 7 -8.72 -13.81 -4.24
C LYS A 7 -7.89 -13.54 -2.98
N HIS A 8 -6.73 -14.19 -2.87
CA HIS A 8 -5.83 -14.06 -1.73
C HIS A 8 -4.71 -13.04 -1.93
N LEU A 9 -4.66 -12.40 -3.09
CA LEU A 9 -3.65 -11.42 -3.45
C LEU A 9 -4.27 -10.03 -3.54
N ALA A 10 -3.65 -9.06 -2.91
CA ALA A 10 -3.94 -7.65 -3.13
C ALA A 10 -2.69 -6.90 -3.61
N VAL A 11 -2.89 -5.92 -4.44
CA VAL A 11 -1.84 -5.05 -4.96
C VAL A 11 -2.18 -3.60 -4.61
N VAL A 12 -1.25 -2.89 -4.01
CA VAL A 12 -1.33 -1.45 -3.80
C VAL A 12 -0.28 -0.81 -4.71
N PRO A 13 -0.70 -0.23 -5.84
CA PRO A 13 0.23 0.35 -6.80
C PRO A 13 0.80 1.69 -6.31
N GLN A 14 1.91 2.10 -6.88
CA GLN A 14 2.54 3.40 -6.63
C GLN A 14 1.59 4.57 -6.90
N THR A 15 0.83 4.49 -7.98
CA THR A 15 -0.20 5.48 -8.33
C THR A 15 -1.57 4.89 -8.04
N SER A 16 -2.26 5.47 -7.05
CA SER A 16 -3.59 5.03 -6.65
C SER A 16 -4.65 5.57 -7.62
N ILE A 17 -5.14 4.70 -8.49
CA ILE A 17 -6.21 4.99 -9.43
C ILE A 17 -7.55 4.64 -8.79
N LEU A 18 -8.46 5.62 -8.80
CA LEU A 18 -9.85 5.42 -8.41
C LEU A 18 -10.73 5.36 -9.66
N PHE A 19 -11.76 4.50 -9.58
CA PHE A 19 -12.77 4.40 -10.62
C PHE A 19 -13.83 5.48 -10.45
N SER A 20 -14.50 5.86 -11.53
CA SER A 20 -15.67 6.72 -11.47
C SER A 20 -16.76 6.05 -10.63
N GLY A 21 -17.27 6.76 -9.64
CA GLY A 21 -18.24 6.24 -8.68
C GLY A 21 -18.08 6.90 -7.32
N THR A 22 -18.66 6.31 -6.30
CA THR A 22 -18.55 6.77 -4.92
C THR A 22 -17.29 6.26 -4.24
N ILE A 23 -16.97 6.79 -3.07
CA ILE A 23 -15.91 6.25 -2.21
C ILE A 23 -16.25 4.81 -1.82
N ARG A 24 -17.52 4.52 -1.50
CA ARG A 24 -18.02 3.17 -1.21
C ARG A 24 -17.72 2.21 -2.35
N ASP A 25 -18.11 2.56 -3.59
CA ASP A 25 -17.88 1.73 -4.77
C ASP A 25 -16.39 1.41 -4.98
N ASN A 26 -15.54 2.39 -4.71
CA ASN A 26 -14.10 2.23 -4.83
C ASN A 26 -13.52 1.29 -3.77
N ILE A 27 -13.97 1.38 -2.52
CA ILE A 27 -13.48 0.50 -1.45
C ILE A 27 -13.97 -0.93 -1.67
N THR A 28 -15.26 -1.12 -2.01
CA THR A 28 -15.88 -2.45 -2.16
C THR A 28 -15.70 -3.07 -3.54
N TYR A 29 -14.93 -2.44 -4.42
CA TYR A 29 -14.72 -2.91 -5.78
C TYR A 29 -14.25 -4.36 -5.85
N GLY A 30 -15.02 -5.17 -6.57
CA GLY A 30 -14.72 -6.60 -6.74
C GLY A 30 -15.07 -7.48 -5.54
N CYS A 31 -15.79 -6.94 -4.55
CA CYS A 31 -16.32 -7.69 -3.41
C CYS A 31 -17.83 -7.80 -3.51
N GLU A 32 -18.37 -8.96 -3.12
CA GLU A 32 -19.80 -9.21 -3.02
C GLU A 32 -20.19 -9.25 -1.54
N ASN A 33 -21.35 -8.70 -1.20
CA ASN A 33 -21.97 -8.80 0.14
C ASN A 33 -21.10 -8.27 1.30
N VAL A 34 -20.46 -7.12 1.10
CA VAL A 34 -19.71 -6.44 2.18
C VAL A 34 -20.70 -5.88 3.19
N SER A 35 -20.58 -6.28 4.45
CA SER A 35 -21.39 -5.74 5.53
C SER A 35 -20.95 -4.33 5.92
N GLU A 36 -21.87 -3.53 6.47
CA GLU A 36 -21.53 -2.18 6.95
C GLU A 36 -20.46 -2.23 8.07
N GLU A 37 -20.52 -3.28 8.91
CA GLU A 37 -19.55 -3.47 9.98
C GLU A 37 -18.13 -3.72 9.44
N GLU A 38 -17.97 -4.56 8.41
CA GLU A 38 -16.69 -4.80 7.74
C GLU A 38 -16.17 -3.54 7.08
N LEU A 39 -17.06 -2.79 6.43
CA LEU A 39 -16.70 -1.53 5.79
C LEU A 39 -16.20 -0.49 6.81
N GLN A 40 -16.86 -0.35 7.95
CA GLN A 40 -16.44 0.57 9.02
C GLN A 40 -15.08 0.16 9.63
N LYS A 41 -14.83 -1.14 9.82
CA LYS A 41 -13.52 -1.63 10.28
C LYS A 41 -12.40 -1.23 9.31
N VAL A 42 -12.64 -1.39 8.04
CA VAL A 42 -11.66 -1.06 6.99
C VAL A 42 -11.42 0.44 6.89
N ILE A 43 -12.47 1.25 6.95
CA ILE A 43 -12.38 2.71 6.96
C ILE A 43 -11.49 3.19 8.11
N LYS A 44 -11.70 2.63 9.29
CA LYS A 44 -10.87 2.95 10.47
C LYS A 44 -9.43 2.51 10.28
N ALA A 45 -9.20 1.29 9.82
CA ALA A 45 -7.86 0.74 9.60
C ALA A 45 -7.07 1.51 8.53
N ALA A 46 -7.75 2.07 7.52
CA ALA A 46 -7.14 2.89 6.48
C ALA A 46 -7.05 4.39 6.84
N ASN A 47 -7.36 4.78 8.07
CA ASN A 47 -7.37 6.18 8.54
C ASN A 47 -8.23 7.10 7.65
N LEU A 48 -9.42 6.63 7.26
CA LEU A 48 -10.37 7.38 6.42
C LEU A 48 -11.53 7.99 7.22
N SER A 49 -11.68 7.69 8.51
CA SER A 49 -12.84 8.09 9.32
C SER A 49 -13.07 9.59 9.30
N ASP A 50 -12.03 10.39 9.51
CA ASP A 50 -12.14 11.86 9.54
C ASP A 50 -12.47 12.43 8.17
N LEU A 51 -11.89 11.87 7.11
CA LEU A 51 -12.22 12.25 5.74
C LEU A 51 -13.71 12.00 5.46
N ILE A 52 -14.20 10.78 5.72
CA ILE A 52 -15.60 10.41 5.48
C ILE A 52 -16.55 11.31 6.29
N ALA A 53 -16.24 11.59 7.56
CA ALA A 53 -17.03 12.46 8.42
C ALA A 53 -17.06 13.92 7.94
N SER A 54 -16.01 14.39 7.28
CA SER A 54 -15.92 15.76 6.73
C SER A 54 -16.72 15.97 5.45
N LEU A 55 -17.12 14.88 4.78
CA LEU A 55 -17.81 14.94 3.51
C LEU A 55 -19.35 14.97 3.70
N PRO A 56 -20.08 15.89 3.06
CA PRO A 56 -21.54 16.00 3.22
C PRO A 56 -22.32 14.73 2.89
N LYS A 57 -21.81 13.93 1.95
CA LYS A 57 -22.40 12.65 1.52
C LYS A 57 -21.63 11.43 2.06
N GLY A 58 -20.65 11.63 2.94
CA GLY A 58 -19.85 10.55 3.51
C GLY A 58 -19.31 9.61 2.44
N LEU A 59 -19.55 8.32 2.61
CA LEU A 59 -19.15 7.25 1.67
C LEU A 59 -19.80 7.36 0.29
N ASP A 60 -20.95 8.00 0.17
CA ASP A 60 -21.66 8.17 -1.11
C ASP A 60 -21.17 9.39 -1.89
N THR A 61 -20.08 10.00 -1.45
CA THR A 61 -19.42 11.09 -2.15
C THR A 61 -18.79 10.57 -3.44
N MET A 62 -19.12 11.23 -4.57
CA MET A 62 -18.54 10.95 -5.88
C MET A 62 -17.09 11.41 -5.92
N VAL A 63 -16.19 10.53 -6.29
CA VAL A 63 -14.74 10.83 -6.35
C VAL A 63 -14.32 11.60 -7.62
N GLY A 64 -15.20 11.67 -8.62
CA GLY A 64 -14.89 12.28 -9.92
C GLY A 64 -14.02 11.39 -10.79
N GLU A 65 -13.63 11.89 -11.96
CA GLU A 65 -12.72 11.16 -12.85
C GLU A 65 -11.37 10.99 -12.15
N HIS A 66 -10.93 9.74 -12.09
CA HIS A 66 -9.65 9.35 -11.45
C HIS A 66 -9.43 9.85 -10.02
N GLY A 67 -10.50 10.23 -9.29
CA GLY A 67 -10.38 10.77 -7.94
C GLY A 67 -9.90 12.22 -7.88
N GLY A 68 -10.12 13.01 -8.92
CA GLY A 68 -9.59 14.38 -9.04
C GLY A 68 -10.01 15.36 -7.93
N LYS A 69 -11.02 15.03 -7.12
CA LYS A 69 -11.46 15.83 -5.97
C LYS A 69 -10.74 15.48 -4.65
N LEU A 70 -9.89 14.47 -4.66
CA LEU A 70 -9.18 13.97 -3.49
C LEU A 70 -7.67 14.26 -3.59
N SER A 71 -7.02 14.46 -2.44
CA SER A 71 -5.57 14.53 -2.38
C SER A 71 -4.91 13.21 -2.73
N GLY A 72 -3.63 13.22 -3.09
CA GLY A 72 -2.86 12.00 -3.35
C GLY A 72 -2.89 11.02 -2.17
N GLY A 73 -2.71 11.54 -0.95
CA GLY A 73 -2.76 10.73 0.27
C GLY A 73 -4.13 10.15 0.56
N GLN A 74 -5.20 10.89 0.27
CA GLN A 74 -6.57 10.39 0.41
C GLN A 74 -6.85 9.26 -0.59
N ARG A 75 -6.47 9.43 -1.86
CA ARG A 75 -6.60 8.37 -2.88
C ARG A 75 -5.83 7.10 -2.47
N GLN A 76 -4.62 7.27 -1.96
CA GLN A 76 -3.79 6.13 -1.54
C GLN A 76 -4.42 5.37 -0.37
N ARG A 77 -4.97 6.07 0.62
CA ARG A 77 -5.70 5.43 1.74
C ARG A 77 -6.97 4.71 1.28
N ILE A 78 -7.69 5.23 0.29
CA ILE A 78 -8.83 4.52 -0.32
C ILE A 78 -8.35 3.26 -1.04
N SER A 79 -7.23 3.30 -1.74
CA SER A 79 -6.61 2.13 -2.36
C SER A 79 -6.20 1.07 -1.33
N ILE A 80 -5.67 1.49 -0.19
CA ILE A 80 -5.35 0.61 0.94
C ILE A 80 -6.63 -0.02 1.52
N ALA A 81 -7.70 0.76 1.69
CA ALA A 81 -8.99 0.26 2.14
C ALA A 81 -9.58 -0.79 1.18
N ARG A 82 -9.44 -0.56 -0.13
CA ARG A 82 -9.81 -1.53 -1.18
C ARG A 82 -9.03 -2.85 -1.05
N ALA A 83 -7.77 -2.80 -0.67
CA ALA A 83 -6.98 -4.00 -0.41
C ALA A 83 -7.41 -4.70 0.89
N LEU A 84 -7.64 -3.94 1.97
CA LEU A 84 -8.05 -4.45 3.28
C LEU A 84 -9.38 -5.20 3.25
N ILE A 85 -10.39 -4.66 2.53
CA ILE A 85 -11.75 -5.25 2.49
C ILE A 85 -11.76 -6.66 1.90
N ARG A 86 -10.77 -6.98 1.09
CA ARG A 86 -10.61 -8.31 0.46
C ARG A 86 -9.99 -9.35 1.38
N ASP A 87 -9.49 -8.92 2.54
CA ASP A 87 -8.76 -9.76 3.50
C ASP A 87 -7.69 -10.67 2.83
N PRO A 88 -6.71 -10.10 2.12
CA PRO A 88 -5.74 -10.87 1.37
C PRO A 88 -4.75 -11.56 2.30
N LYS A 89 -4.19 -12.69 1.87
CA LYS A 89 -3.08 -13.38 2.55
C LYS A 89 -1.71 -12.86 2.09
N VAL A 90 -1.65 -12.39 0.87
CA VAL A 90 -0.43 -11.89 0.23
C VAL A 90 -0.69 -10.49 -0.31
N ILE A 91 0.23 -9.59 -0.03
CA ILE A 91 0.19 -8.20 -0.47
C ILE A 91 1.40 -7.89 -1.30
N VAL A 92 1.21 -7.18 -2.39
CA VAL A 92 2.26 -6.56 -3.18
C VAL A 92 2.10 -5.05 -3.07
N LEU A 93 3.11 -4.40 -2.50
CA LEU A 93 3.19 -2.94 -2.39
C LEU A 93 4.23 -2.42 -3.36
N ASP A 94 3.83 -1.47 -4.18
CA ASP A 94 4.78 -0.62 -4.90
C ASP A 94 4.88 0.69 -4.13
N GLU A 95 6.07 0.96 -3.55
CA GLU A 95 6.25 2.09 -2.64
C GLU A 95 6.13 3.40 -3.39
N ALA A 96 5.16 4.24 -2.98
CA ALA A 96 4.97 5.56 -3.54
C ALA A 96 6.09 6.51 -3.08
N THR A 97 6.76 7.15 -4.04
CA THR A 97 7.82 8.16 -3.81
C THR A 97 7.29 9.59 -3.89
N SER A 98 5.97 9.79 -3.98
CA SER A 98 5.39 11.13 -4.10
C SER A 98 5.70 11.99 -2.87
N ALA A 99 6.04 13.25 -3.10
CA ALA A 99 6.20 14.24 -2.05
C ALA A 99 4.84 14.53 -1.41
N LEU A 100 4.58 13.87 -0.28
CA LEU A 100 3.42 14.09 0.56
C LEU A 100 3.83 14.97 1.74
N ASP A 101 2.89 15.74 2.28
CA ASP A 101 3.08 16.40 3.56
C ASP A 101 3.25 15.37 4.69
N SER A 102 3.95 15.74 5.74
CA SER A 102 4.32 14.85 6.85
C SER A 102 3.10 14.21 7.56
N ILE A 103 1.97 14.90 7.60
CA ILE A 103 0.74 14.39 8.21
C ILE A 103 0.15 13.29 7.34
N SER A 104 0.01 13.53 6.04
CA SER A 104 -0.49 12.55 5.07
C SER A 104 0.40 11.32 5.02
N GLU A 105 1.71 11.50 5.04
CA GLU A 105 2.67 10.39 5.07
C GLU A 105 2.50 9.51 6.30
N LYS A 106 2.33 10.11 7.49
CA LYS A 106 2.10 9.37 8.74
C LYS A 106 0.79 8.57 8.70
N LEU A 107 -0.29 9.15 8.20
CA LEU A 107 -1.58 8.47 8.07
C LEU A 107 -1.51 7.29 7.11
N ILE A 108 -0.81 7.46 5.98
CA ILE A 108 -0.59 6.38 5.01
C ILE A 108 0.25 5.26 5.64
N GLN A 109 1.34 5.60 6.33
CA GLN A 109 2.21 4.60 6.95
C GLN A 109 1.45 3.78 8.00
N GLN A 110 0.60 4.40 8.81
CA GLN A 110 -0.26 3.69 9.76
C GLN A 110 -1.24 2.75 9.05
N ALA A 111 -1.86 3.21 7.96
CA ALA A 111 -2.76 2.39 7.16
C ALA A 111 -2.03 1.20 6.52
N LEU A 112 -0.82 1.40 6.01
CA LEU A 112 0.03 0.33 5.48
C LEU A 112 0.44 -0.68 6.55
N ASN A 113 0.78 -0.23 7.76
CA ASN A 113 1.09 -1.12 8.88
C ASN A 113 -0.12 -2.01 9.21
N ASN A 114 -1.33 -1.45 9.25
CA ASN A 114 -2.55 -2.22 9.47
C ASN A 114 -2.82 -3.21 8.33
N LEU A 115 -2.52 -2.83 7.08
CA LEU A 115 -2.69 -3.71 5.93
C LEU A 115 -1.71 -4.88 5.95
N THR A 116 -0.46 -4.65 6.35
CA THR A 116 0.61 -5.67 6.29
C THR A 116 0.65 -6.59 7.49
N GLU A 117 0.02 -6.21 8.60
CA GLU A 117 0.00 -6.99 9.84
C GLU A 117 -0.60 -8.39 9.62
N GLY A 118 0.17 -9.41 9.99
CA GLY A 118 -0.22 -10.81 9.88
C GLY A 118 -0.30 -11.36 8.45
N ARG A 119 0.24 -10.66 7.47
CA ARG A 119 0.21 -11.04 6.04
C ARG A 119 1.60 -11.12 5.45
N THR A 120 1.75 -11.97 4.43
CA THR A 120 2.99 -12.01 3.63
C THR A 120 3.00 -10.81 2.70
N THR A 121 4.03 -9.97 2.80
CA THR A 121 4.12 -8.73 2.04
C THR A 121 5.37 -8.70 1.18
N PHE A 122 5.20 -8.43 -0.11
CA PHE A 122 6.26 -8.11 -1.05
C PHE A 122 6.25 -6.60 -1.30
N ILE A 123 7.37 -5.94 -1.07
CA ILE A 123 7.49 -4.49 -1.24
C ILE A 123 8.54 -4.20 -2.30
N VAL A 124 8.14 -3.48 -3.35
CA VAL A 124 9.09 -2.84 -4.26
C VAL A 124 9.50 -1.53 -3.59
N ALA A 125 10.64 -1.55 -2.91
CA ALA A 125 11.05 -0.46 -2.04
C ALA A 125 11.97 0.53 -2.75
N HIS A 126 11.73 1.81 -2.46
CA HIS A 126 12.52 2.95 -2.94
C HIS A 126 13.17 3.71 -1.78
N ARG A 127 12.82 3.38 -0.52
CA ARG A 127 13.37 4.02 0.69
C ARG A 127 14.19 3.04 1.50
N LEU A 128 15.35 3.47 1.96
CA LEU A 128 16.24 2.64 2.76
C LEU A 128 15.59 2.22 4.09
N SER A 129 14.75 3.07 4.70
CA SER A 129 14.01 2.74 5.92
C SER A 129 13.10 1.53 5.75
N THR A 130 12.35 1.47 4.66
CA THR A 130 11.48 0.33 4.34
C THR A 130 12.28 -0.95 4.15
N ILE A 131 13.43 -0.86 3.47
CA ILE A 131 14.32 -2.00 3.20
C ILE A 131 14.92 -2.52 4.50
N ARG A 132 15.29 -1.63 5.41
CA ARG A 132 15.94 -1.98 6.68
C ARG A 132 15.04 -2.83 7.58
N ASP A 133 13.75 -2.53 7.58
CA ASP A 133 12.76 -3.19 8.42
C ASP A 133 12.19 -4.49 7.80
N ALA A 134 12.63 -4.85 6.59
CA ALA A 134 12.19 -6.06 5.92
C ALA A 134 12.83 -7.31 6.53
N ASP A 135 12.06 -8.39 6.66
CA ASP A 135 12.57 -9.70 7.11
C ASP A 135 13.61 -10.27 6.14
N ARG A 136 13.40 -10.07 4.85
CA ARG A 136 14.29 -10.50 3.78
C ARG A 136 14.31 -9.47 2.65
N ILE A 137 15.44 -9.36 2.02
CA ILE A 137 15.69 -8.48 0.89
C ILE A 137 16.15 -9.33 -0.29
N ALA A 138 15.56 -9.09 -1.45
CA ALA A 138 15.99 -9.65 -2.72
C ALA A 138 16.45 -8.52 -3.64
N VAL A 139 17.69 -8.57 -4.09
CA VAL A 139 18.22 -7.64 -5.09
C VAL A 139 17.98 -8.25 -6.46
N ILE A 140 17.29 -7.53 -7.32
CA ILE A 140 16.99 -7.96 -8.68
C ILE A 140 17.84 -7.16 -9.65
N ALA A 141 18.68 -7.86 -10.40
CA ALA A 141 19.52 -7.30 -11.45
C ALA A 141 19.48 -8.20 -12.70
N ASP A 142 19.43 -7.60 -13.86
CA ASP A 142 19.44 -8.29 -15.15
C ASP A 142 18.43 -9.45 -15.26
N GLY A 143 17.23 -9.28 -14.64
CA GLY A 143 16.16 -10.26 -14.69
C GLY A 143 16.32 -11.48 -13.76
N HIS A 144 17.30 -11.47 -12.86
CA HIS A 144 17.49 -12.51 -11.84
C HIS A 144 17.73 -11.93 -10.45
N CYS A 145 17.59 -12.75 -9.42
CA CYS A 145 17.91 -12.38 -8.04
C CYS A 145 19.43 -12.54 -7.86
N SER A 146 20.13 -11.40 -7.76
CA SER A 146 21.60 -11.38 -7.61
C SER A 146 22.03 -11.59 -6.15
N GLU A 147 21.25 -11.05 -5.19
CA GLU A 147 21.53 -11.19 -3.77
C GLU A 147 20.23 -11.43 -2.99
N TYR A 148 20.30 -12.22 -1.92
CA TYR A 148 19.17 -12.51 -1.06
C TYR A 148 19.60 -12.71 0.39
N GLY A 149 18.98 -12.00 1.33
CA GLY A 149 19.34 -12.12 2.75
C GLY A 149 18.63 -11.08 3.62
N THR A 150 19.03 -11.00 4.88
CA THR A 150 18.67 -9.90 5.77
C THR A 150 19.48 -8.64 5.43
N TYR A 151 19.05 -7.51 5.96
CA TYR A 151 19.79 -6.25 5.82
C TYR A 151 21.27 -6.40 6.26
N ASP A 152 21.50 -6.97 7.45
CA ASP A 152 22.85 -7.10 8.00
C ASP A 152 23.71 -8.08 7.20
N GLU A 153 23.15 -9.20 6.73
CA GLU A 153 23.85 -10.15 5.88
C GLU A 153 24.30 -9.49 4.57
N LEU A 154 23.44 -8.74 3.91
CA LEU A 154 23.75 -8.07 2.65
C LEU A 154 24.73 -6.90 2.82
N MET A 155 24.63 -6.17 3.93
CA MET A 155 25.61 -5.12 4.26
C MET A 155 26.99 -5.70 4.52
N ALA A 156 27.09 -6.86 5.19
CA ALA A 156 28.36 -7.56 5.45
C ALA A 156 28.98 -8.14 4.16
N LEU A 157 28.14 -8.54 3.20
CA LEU A 157 28.59 -9.07 1.91
C LEU A 157 29.33 -8.02 1.06
N LYS A 158 29.04 -6.73 1.26
CA LYS A 158 29.60 -5.59 0.51
C LYS A 158 29.41 -5.70 -1.01
N GLY A 159 28.34 -6.37 -1.43
CA GLY A 159 27.99 -6.58 -2.83
C GLY A 159 27.16 -5.44 -3.43
N GLU A 160 26.26 -5.77 -4.34
CA GLU A 160 25.42 -4.83 -5.07
C GLU A 160 24.49 -4.06 -4.14
N PHE A 161 23.85 -4.75 -3.17
CA PHE A 161 23.01 -4.11 -2.16
C PHE A 161 23.76 -3.04 -1.37
N TYR A 162 24.99 -3.33 -0.94
CA TYR A 162 25.82 -2.38 -0.20
C TYR A 162 26.10 -1.13 -1.03
N GLN A 163 26.42 -1.27 -2.31
CA GLN A 163 26.64 -0.13 -3.21
C GLN A 163 25.38 0.73 -3.37
N LEU A 164 24.21 0.10 -3.54
CA LEU A 164 22.93 0.80 -3.63
C LEU A 164 22.60 1.55 -2.34
N SER A 165 22.91 0.96 -1.17
CA SER A 165 22.66 1.58 0.13
C SER A 165 23.49 2.86 0.34
N LEU A 166 24.73 2.89 -0.15
CA LEU A 166 25.60 4.07 -0.03
C LEU A 166 25.09 5.27 -0.83
N ILE A 167 24.45 5.03 -1.98
CA ILE A 167 23.88 6.10 -2.82
C ILE A 167 22.71 6.78 -2.08
N HIS A 168 21.87 6.01 -1.37
CA HIS A 168 20.72 6.53 -0.64
C HIS A 168 21.04 7.19 0.71
N ILE A 169 22.24 6.99 1.25
CA ILE A 169 22.69 7.70 2.47
C ILE A 169 23.14 9.13 2.14
N SER A 170 23.35 9.44 0.87
CA SER A 170 23.85 10.74 0.41
C SER A 170 22.74 11.73 0.06
N GLU A 171 21.46 11.35 0.15
CA GLU A 171 20.26 12.18 -0.05
C GLU A 171 19.58 12.46 1.30
#